data_6c264340cc4b77f1e1145b7bb5d3100c
#
_entry.id   6c264340cc4b77f1e1145b7bb5d3100c
#
_cell.length_a   1.000
_cell.length_b   1.000
_cell.length_c   1.000
_cell.angle_alpha   90.00
_cell.angle_beta   90.00
_cell.angle_gamma   90.00
#
_symmetry.space_group_name_H-M   'P 1'
#
loop_
_entity.id
_entity.type
_entity.pdbx_description
1 polymer ?
#
loop_
_entity_poly.entity_id
_entity_poly.type
_entity_poly.pdbx_seq_one_letter_code
_entity_poly.pdbx_strand_id
1 'polypeptide(L)'
;VTDDVRIQGEVVGSDSYQVHAQLPEGTHRAVVTDTAVEHGTPLTNGTLLGAVSDRPIFVFSLEIPLFRDLKAKDKGSDVISLQKALGVSITGIVDWQTLEAVRSLYAKAEIIPPGGWWEGTYVRLSEFASLPPTDGTPVVRTIPAVGSLLEPDAPFAELSLGSSFVSLRASVRESDQITVGDGVSVQVPGGVMEPAVIAAVGEFQSQGTAAGRPPGKDIRIELPQETKLAAGQLVSVLFGSATEPVTAVPTLAIRSDVDGEYVLRRDAKEEKERIPIVVLRNANGWTALESDELSLGDEVLVSP
;
A
#
# COMPACT_ATOMS: atom_id res chain seq x y z
N VAL A 1 -25.58 -13.51 1.14
CA VAL A 1 -25.05 -14.63 1.91
C VAL A 1 -23.82 -15.13 1.17
N THR A 2 -22.63 -14.81 1.63
CA THR A 2 -21.36 -15.21 1.03
C THR A 2 -20.83 -16.43 1.76
N ASP A 3 -20.32 -17.39 1.02
CA ASP A 3 -19.47 -18.43 1.58
C ASP A 3 -18.07 -17.77 1.75
N ASP A 4 -17.92 -17.00 2.84
CA ASP A 4 -16.72 -16.24 3.10
C ASP A 4 -15.59 -17.21 3.43
N VAL A 5 -14.70 -17.44 2.48
CA VAL A 5 -13.46 -18.17 2.74
C VAL A 5 -12.57 -17.26 3.61
N ARG A 6 -12.31 -17.70 4.84
CA ARG A 6 -11.48 -16.98 5.78
C ARG A 6 -10.13 -17.67 5.89
N ILE A 7 -9.07 -16.96 5.56
CA ILE A 7 -7.70 -17.47 5.65
C ILE A 7 -6.89 -16.55 6.55
N GLN A 8 -6.06 -17.14 7.42
CA GLN A 8 -5.13 -16.37 8.25
C GLN A 8 -3.92 -15.94 7.41
N GLY A 9 -3.55 -14.67 7.54
CA GLY A 9 -2.36 -14.08 6.95
C GLY A 9 -1.53 -13.36 8.00
N GLU A 10 -0.31 -13.08 7.63
CA GLU A 10 0.64 -12.29 8.43
C GLU A 10 0.97 -11.00 7.70
N VAL A 11 0.96 -9.89 8.42
CA VAL A 11 1.37 -8.59 7.89
C VAL A 11 2.89 -8.60 7.69
N VAL A 12 3.30 -8.48 6.45
CA VAL A 12 4.70 -8.27 6.09
C VAL A 12 4.92 -6.77 5.92
N GLY A 13 5.82 -6.20 6.72
CA GLY A 13 6.19 -4.80 6.59
C GLY A 13 6.87 -4.55 5.24
N SER A 14 6.73 -3.32 4.74
CA SER A 14 7.56 -2.89 3.63
C SER A 14 9.03 -2.84 4.05
N ASP A 15 9.93 -2.95 3.08
CA ASP A 15 11.35 -2.76 3.33
C ASP A 15 11.60 -1.38 3.94
N SER A 16 12.48 -1.34 4.94
CA SER A 16 12.90 -0.10 5.60
C SER A 16 14.19 0.39 4.97
N TYR A 17 14.26 1.68 4.72
CA TYR A 17 15.47 2.35 4.24
C TYR A 17 15.86 3.48 5.18
N GLN A 18 17.11 3.50 5.60
CA GLN A 18 17.66 4.51 6.50
C GLN A 18 18.42 5.57 5.71
N VAL A 19 18.01 6.82 5.86
CA VAL A 19 18.70 7.98 5.29
C VAL A 19 19.66 8.54 6.35
N HIS A 20 20.95 8.49 6.07
CA HIS A 20 21.99 9.04 6.94
C HIS A 20 22.46 10.40 6.45
N ALA A 21 22.55 11.36 7.36
CA ALA A 21 23.12 12.66 7.07
C ALA A 21 24.66 12.62 7.19
N GLN A 22 25.34 13.21 6.22
CA GLN A 22 26.78 13.43 6.32
C GLN A 22 27.05 14.80 6.96
N LEU A 23 27.89 14.82 7.98
CA LEU A 23 28.29 16.07 8.62
C LEU A 23 29.02 16.98 7.64
N PRO A 24 28.66 18.28 7.56
CA PRO A 24 29.44 19.26 6.84
C PRO A 24 30.85 19.35 7.40
N GLU A 25 31.83 19.64 6.52
CA GLU A 25 33.18 19.85 6.94
C GLU A 25 33.30 21.02 7.96
N GLY A 26 34.06 20.81 9.03
CA GLY A 26 34.15 21.77 10.13
C GLY A 26 33.00 21.74 11.14
N THR A 27 32.04 20.86 10.98
CA THR A 27 30.89 20.67 11.92
C THR A 27 31.21 19.55 12.91
N HIS A 28 30.97 19.79 14.20
CA HIS A 28 31.27 18.83 15.26
C HIS A 28 30.05 18.04 15.75
N ARG A 29 28.86 18.47 15.38
CA ARG A 29 27.58 17.84 15.81
C ARG A 29 26.57 17.82 14.67
N ALA A 30 25.90 16.73 14.52
CA ALA A 30 24.76 16.62 13.62
C ALA A 30 23.50 17.11 14.36
N VAL A 31 22.96 18.25 13.95
CA VAL A 31 21.74 18.83 14.52
C VAL A 31 20.70 18.91 13.43
N VAL A 32 19.49 18.43 13.68
CA VAL A 32 18.37 18.63 12.77
C VAL A 32 17.96 20.10 12.81
N THR A 33 18.20 20.81 11.72
CA THR A 33 17.92 22.26 11.61
C THR A 33 16.61 22.56 10.91
N ASP A 34 16.11 21.60 10.11
CA ASP A 34 14.81 21.69 9.44
C ASP A 34 14.20 20.32 9.18
N THR A 35 12.85 20.25 9.16
CA THR A 35 12.07 19.08 8.73
C THR A 35 10.96 19.52 7.80
N ALA A 36 11.04 19.14 6.52
CA ALA A 36 10.08 19.53 5.49
C ALA A 36 8.95 18.51 5.27
N VAL A 37 9.02 17.37 5.96
CA VAL A 37 8.07 16.25 5.85
C VAL A 37 7.69 15.73 7.23
N GLU A 38 6.57 15.02 7.30
CA GLU A 38 6.05 14.39 8.52
C GLU A 38 5.88 12.88 8.32
N HIS A 39 5.59 12.16 9.42
CA HIS A 39 5.22 10.75 9.35
C HIS A 39 4.04 10.54 8.37
N GLY A 40 4.18 9.55 7.50
CA GLY A 40 3.16 9.24 6.49
C GLY A 40 3.27 10.05 5.20
N THR A 41 4.17 11.03 5.10
CA THR A 41 4.36 11.81 3.87
C THR A 41 4.88 10.93 2.73
N PRO A 42 4.16 10.83 1.58
CA PRO A 42 4.66 10.14 0.39
C PRO A 42 5.80 10.93 -0.25
N LEU A 43 6.82 10.23 -0.72
CA LEU A 43 8.02 10.81 -1.29
C LEU A 43 8.08 10.63 -2.80
N THR A 44 8.48 11.69 -3.47
CA THR A 44 8.76 11.71 -4.91
C THR A 44 10.17 12.21 -5.16
N ASN A 45 10.69 11.99 -6.36
CA ASN A 45 12.01 12.51 -6.73
C ASN A 45 12.11 14.02 -6.53
N GLY A 46 13.14 14.45 -5.80
CA GLY A 46 13.36 15.85 -5.47
C GLY A 46 12.62 16.36 -4.23
N THR A 47 11.92 15.49 -3.48
CA THR A 47 11.34 15.89 -2.20
C THR A 47 12.43 16.24 -1.21
N LEU A 48 12.35 17.42 -0.58
CA LEU A 48 13.19 17.80 0.55
C LEU A 48 12.68 17.07 1.81
N LEU A 49 13.54 16.29 2.46
CA LEU A 49 13.22 15.71 3.78
C LEU A 49 13.37 16.73 4.91
N GLY A 50 14.33 17.60 4.80
CA GLY A 50 14.72 18.61 5.79
C GLY A 50 16.21 18.89 5.70
N ALA A 51 16.79 19.39 6.79
CA ALA A 51 18.19 19.75 6.85
C ALA A 51 18.87 19.30 8.14
N VAL A 52 20.15 18.91 8.03
CA VAL A 52 21.00 18.58 9.17
C VAL A 52 22.22 19.52 9.14
N SER A 53 22.41 20.28 10.21
CA SER A 53 23.46 21.30 10.31
C SER A 53 23.48 22.21 9.07
N ASP A 54 22.30 22.72 8.69
CA ASP A 54 22.03 23.60 7.54
C ASP A 54 22.33 22.97 6.16
N ARG A 55 22.45 21.63 6.08
CA ARG A 55 22.57 20.91 4.82
C ARG A 55 21.25 20.24 4.47
N PRO A 56 20.64 20.60 3.34
CA PRO A 56 19.39 19.98 2.89
C PRO A 56 19.64 18.54 2.46
N ILE A 57 18.64 17.69 2.60
CA ILE A 57 18.65 16.31 2.11
C ILE A 57 17.43 16.11 1.20
N PHE A 58 17.69 15.97 -0.10
CA PHE A 58 16.71 15.65 -1.12
C PHE A 58 16.68 14.16 -1.39
N VAL A 59 15.50 13.61 -1.61
CA VAL A 59 15.31 12.19 -1.92
C VAL A 59 15.16 11.96 -3.41
N PHE A 60 15.83 10.92 -3.89
CA PHE A 60 15.70 10.44 -5.27
C PHE A 60 15.70 8.92 -5.33
N SER A 61 14.79 8.33 -6.11
CA SER A 61 14.87 6.93 -6.49
C SER A 61 15.78 6.80 -7.71
N LEU A 62 16.93 6.17 -7.53
CA LEU A 62 17.98 6.07 -8.53
C LEU A 62 18.34 4.62 -8.83
N GLU A 63 18.34 4.23 -10.11
CA GLU A 63 18.82 2.89 -10.55
C GLU A 63 20.29 2.68 -10.18
N ILE A 64 21.10 3.72 -10.37
CA ILE A 64 22.49 3.79 -9.93
C ILE A 64 22.58 4.94 -8.93
N PRO A 65 22.92 4.69 -7.67
CA PRO A 65 23.07 5.74 -6.68
C PRO A 65 24.21 6.69 -7.04
N LEU A 66 24.10 7.94 -6.59
CA LEU A 66 25.23 8.86 -6.69
C LEU A 66 26.38 8.34 -5.82
N PHE A 67 27.59 8.40 -6.32
CA PHE A 67 28.80 7.97 -5.62
C PHE A 67 29.90 9.05 -5.55
N ARG A 68 29.60 10.24 -6.05
CA ARG A 68 30.52 11.42 -6.06
C ARG A 68 29.71 12.71 -6.22
N ASP A 69 30.36 13.84 -5.96
CA ASP A 69 29.86 15.13 -6.41
C ASP A 69 29.86 15.20 -7.93
N LEU A 70 28.81 15.84 -8.51
CA LEU A 70 28.71 16.00 -9.96
C LEU A 70 28.84 17.47 -10.36
N LYS A 71 29.87 17.78 -11.15
CA LYS A 71 30.15 19.11 -11.68
C LYS A 71 29.78 19.18 -13.17
N ALA A 72 29.67 20.39 -13.70
CA ALA A 72 29.42 20.60 -15.12
C ALA A 72 30.40 19.78 -15.98
N LYS A 73 29.88 19.10 -17.02
CA LYS A 73 30.60 18.21 -17.96
C LYS A 73 31.02 16.85 -17.42
N ASP A 74 30.75 16.53 -16.14
CA ASP A 74 30.94 15.17 -15.63
C ASP A 74 30.04 14.17 -16.37
N LYS A 75 30.53 12.94 -16.52
CA LYS A 75 29.85 11.88 -17.26
C LYS A 75 29.82 10.61 -16.44
N GLY A 76 28.75 9.84 -16.59
CA GLY A 76 28.65 8.53 -15.96
C GLY A 76 27.23 7.97 -15.88
N SER A 77 27.14 6.73 -15.38
CA SER A 77 25.87 6.08 -15.11
C SER A 77 25.08 6.75 -13.98
N ASP A 78 25.78 7.34 -13.02
CA ASP A 78 25.23 8.19 -11.97
C ASP A 78 24.53 9.43 -12.54
N VAL A 79 25.09 10.07 -13.57
CA VAL A 79 24.51 11.21 -14.27
C VAL A 79 23.24 10.78 -15.03
N ILE A 80 23.30 9.65 -15.74
CA ILE A 80 22.11 9.09 -16.47
C ILE A 80 20.98 8.83 -15.49
N SER A 81 21.28 8.20 -14.36
CA SER A 81 20.28 7.88 -13.33
C SER A 81 19.67 9.15 -12.74
N LEU A 82 20.47 10.15 -12.42
CA LEU A 82 20.00 11.44 -11.91
C LEU A 82 19.13 12.18 -12.95
N GLN A 83 19.55 12.22 -14.23
CA GLN A 83 18.79 12.87 -15.28
C GLN A 83 17.40 12.24 -15.48
N LYS A 84 17.32 10.89 -15.43
CA LYS A 84 16.03 10.18 -15.43
C LYS A 84 15.15 10.63 -14.26
N ALA A 85 15.71 10.67 -13.06
CA ALA A 85 14.98 11.02 -11.85
C ALA A 85 14.56 12.50 -11.78
N LEU A 86 15.34 13.39 -12.39
CA LEU A 86 15.00 14.81 -12.56
C LEU A 86 13.99 15.07 -13.68
N GLY A 87 13.71 14.08 -14.53
CA GLY A 87 12.81 14.24 -15.68
C GLY A 87 13.38 15.15 -16.77
N VAL A 88 14.70 15.22 -16.92
CA VAL A 88 15.39 16.00 -17.95
C VAL A 88 15.92 15.10 -19.07
N SER A 89 16.45 15.71 -20.15
CA SER A 89 17.05 14.97 -21.26
C SER A 89 18.22 14.10 -20.78
N ILE A 90 18.21 12.80 -21.15
CA ILE A 90 19.21 11.84 -20.73
C ILE A 90 20.40 11.90 -21.69
N THR A 91 21.34 12.77 -21.39
CA THR A 91 22.57 12.97 -22.19
C THR A 91 23.76 12.18 -21.65
N GLY A 92 23.70 11.74 -20.38
CA GLY A 92 24.80 11.13 -19.66
C GLY A 92 25.94 12.10 -19.33
N ILE A 93 25.71 13.39 -19.52
CA ILE A 93 26.66 14.48 -19.23
C ILE A 93 25.93 15.51 -18.38
N VAL A 94 26.57 15.98 -17.31
CA VAL A 94 26.03 17.10 -16.51
C VAL A 94 26.07 18.37 -17.37
N ASP A 95 24.95 18.66 -17.99
CA ASP A 95 24.75 19.82 -18.86
C ASP A 95 23.99 20.94 -18.12
N TRP A 96 23.70 22.02 -18.84
CA TRP A 96 22.99 23.16 -18.28
C TRP A 96 21.56 22.82 -17.84
N GLN A 97 20.87 21.89 -18.56
CA GLN A 97 19.51 21.46 -18.22
C GLN A 97 19.51 20.70 -16.91
N THR A 98 20.48 19.80 -16.71
CA THR A 98 20.67 19.07 -15.47
C THR A 98 20.89 20.02 -14.30
N LEU A 99 21.80 21.00 -14.45
CA LEU A 99 22.10 21.97 -13.39
C LEU A 99 20.95 22.94 -13.13
N GLU A 100 20.15 23.28 -14.14
CA GLU A 100 18.95 24.12 -13.98
C GLU A 100 17.88 23.38 -13.18
N ALA A 101 17.66 22.10 -13.45
CA ALA A 101 16.76 21.27 -12.67
C ALA A 101 17.21 21.20 -11.20
N VAL A 102 18.49 21.01 -10.96
CA VAL A 102 19.07 21.03 -9.61
C VAL A 102 18.86 22.40 -8.93
N ARG A 103 19.16 23.51 -9.60
CA ARG A 103 18.90 24.85 -9.05
C ARG A 103 17.43 25.04 -8.67
N SER A 104 16.52 24.52 -9.50
CA SER A 104 15.08 24.59 -9.24
C SER A 104 14.68 23.88 -7.96
N LEU A 105 15.34 22.77 -7.59
CA LEU A 105 15.11 22.09 -6.29
C LEU A 105 15.49 23.01 -5.13
N TYR A 106 16.69 23.59 -5.18
CA TYR A 106 17.17 24.48 -4.14
C TYR A 106 16.35 25.77 -4.05
N ALA A 107 15.91 26.30 -5.19
CA ALA A 107 15.06 27.48 -5.22
C ALA A 107 13.70 27.24 -4.56
N LYS A 108 13.09 26.05 -4.80
CA LYS A 108 11.82 25.68 -4.14
C LYS A 108 11.99 25.51 -2.62
N ALA A 109 13.17 25.11 -2.18
CA ALA A 109 13.51 24.98 -0.78
C ALA A 109 14.01 26.29 -0.15
N GLU A 110 14.13 27.39 -0.93
CA GLU A 110 14.70 28.66 -0.50
C GLU A 110 16.15 28.57 0.02
N ILE A 111 16.91 27.61 -0.50
CA ILE A 111 18.29 27.32 -0.09
C ILE A 111 19.24 27.65 -1.25
N ILE A 112 20.42 28.17 -0.92
CA ILE A 112 21.48 28.43 -1.92
C ILE A 112 22.14 27.12 -2.31
N PRO A 113 22.19 26.77 -3.62
CA PRO A 113 22.83 25.54 -4.07
C PRO A 113 24.35 25.58 -3.86
N PRO A 114 24.99 24.42 -3.75
CA PRO A 114 26.44 24.32 -3.70
C PRO A 114 27.08 25.02 -4.91
N GLY A 115 28.09 25.87 -4.65
CA GLY A 115 28.74 26.70 -5.69
C GLY A 115 27.96 27.94 -6.13
N GLY A 116 26.74 28.16 -5.55
CA GLY A 116 25.91 29.34 -5.84
C GLY A 116 24.96 29.12 -7.04
N TRP A 117 24.23 30.20 -7.40
CA TRP A 117 23.17 30.17 -8.40
C TRP A 117 23.63 30.16 -9.88
N TRP A 118 24.89 30.36 -10.14
CA TRP A 118 25.43 30.56 -11.49
C TRP A 118 26.36 29.40 -11.92
N GLU A 119 27.42 29.68 -12.64
CA GLU A 119 28.31 28.70 -13.27
C GLU A 119 28.98 27.73 -12.27
N GLY A 120 29.03 28.09 -10.98
CA GLY A 120 29.62 27.24 -9.94
C GLY A 120 28.72 26.15 -9.39
N THR A 121 27.44 26.12 -9.72
CA THR A 121 26.47 25.13 -9.21
C THR A 121 26.92 23.70 -9.53
N TYR A 122 26.84 22.81 -8.53
CA TYR A 122 27.12 21.40 -8.70
C TYR A 122 26.19 20.56 -7.79
N VAL A 123 26.10 19.28 -8.06
CA VAL A 123 25.38 18.32 -7.22
C VAL A 123 26.32 17.84 -6.12
N ARG A 124 25.98 18.12 -4.87
CA ARG A 124 26.75 17.63 -3.72
C ARG A 124 26.16 16.30 -3.27
N LEU A 125 26.98 15.24 -3.31
CA LEU A 125 26.57 13.88 -2.95
C LEU A 125 25.84 13.81 -1.60
N SER A 126 26.37 14.49 -0.58
CA SER A 126 25.81 14.45 0.79
C SER A 126 24.44 15.08 0.94
N GLU A 127 23.93 15.78 -0.06
CA GLU A 127 22.62 16.44 -0.07
C GLU A 127 21.56 15.65 -0.86
N PHE A 128 21.94 14.48 -1.44
CA PHE A 128 21.07 13.64 -2.25
C PHE A 128 20.98 12.22 -1.69
N ALA A 129 19.91 11.89 -1.02
CA ALA A 129 19.63 10.52 -0.58
C ALA A 129 19.15 9.68 -1.77
N SER A 130 19.95 8.67 -2.13
CA SER A 130 19.67 7.77 -3.24
C SER A 130 18.92 6.54 -2.76
N LEU A 131 17.61 6.46 -3.00
CA LEU A 131 16.82 5.27 -2.71
C LEU A 131 16.93 4.26 -3.86
N PRO A 132 16.87 2.96 -3.57
CA PRO A 132 16.72 1.96 -4.61
C PRO A 132 15.35 2.11 -5.29
N PRO A 133 15.22 1.70 -6.57
CA PRO A 133 13.93 1.60 -7.23
C PRO A 133 12.99 0.65 -6.45
N THR A 134 11.74 1.04 -6.33
CA THR A 134 10.70 0.27 -5.62
C THR A 134 9.40 0.30 -6.42
N ASP A 135 8.58 -0.75 -6.30
CA ASP A 135 7.29 -0.85 -6.97
C ASP A 135 6.22 0.05 -6.35
N GLY A 136 6.49 0.65 -5.19
CA GLY A 136 5.57 1.55 -4.47
C GLY A 136 6.14 2.93 -4.23
N THR A 137 5.30 3.85 -3.77
CA THR A 137 5.73 5.17 -3.35
C THR A 137 6.40 5.07 -1.97
N PRO A 138 7.67 5.48 -1.81
CA PRO A 138 8.29 5.55 -0.50
C PRO A 138 7.55 6.52 0.42
N VAL A 139 7.48 6.19 1.72
CA VAL A 139 6.76 7.00 2.73
C VAL A 139 7.66 7.22 3.93
N VAL A 140 7.58 8.40 4.53
CA VAL A 140 8.30 8.71 5.77
C VAL A 140 7.73 7.90 6.93
N ARG A 141 8.55 7.07 7.57
CA ARG A 141 8.21 6.31 8.77
C ARG A 141 8.54 7.07 10.04
N THR A 142 9.77 7.56 10.12
CA THR A 142 10.22 8.39 11.25
C THR A 142 11.16 9.49 10.75
N ILE A 143 11.05 10.65 11.36
CA ILE A 143 11.95 11.78 11.20
C ILE A 143 12.09 12.49 12.55
N PRO A 144 13.33 12.81 13.01
CA PRO A 144 13.52 13.50 14.28
C PRO A 144 13.03 14.95 14.22
N ALA A 145 12.60 15.48 15.36
CA ALA A 145 12.19 16.88 15.45
C ALA A 145 13.38 17.84 15.27
N VAL A 146 13.07 19.06 14.81
CA VAL A 146 14.04 20.16 14.74
C VAL A 146 14.66 20.40 16.13
N GLY A 147 15.97 20.59 16.16
CA GLY A 147 16.79 20.72 17.37
C GLY A 147 17.33 19.40 17.92
N SER A 148 16.90 18.24 17.38
CA SER A 148 17.42 16.95 17.79
C SER A 148 18.91 16.82 17.42
N LEU A 149 19.69 16.23 18.32
CA LEU A 149 21.05 15.80 18.05
C LEU A 149 21.01 14.38 17.48
N LEU A 150 21.67 14.16 16.35
CA LEU A 150 21.85 12.83 15.79
C LEU A 150 23.16 12.23 16.33
N GLU A 151 23.03 11.05 16.94
CA GLU A 151 24.19 10.25 17.33
C GLU A 151 24.97 9.77 16.09
N PRO A 152 26.25 9.46 16.22
CA PRO A 152 26.98 8.80 15.14
C PRO A 152 26.22 7.56 14.67
N ASP A 153 26.10 7.40 13.36
CA ASP A 153 25.35 6.30 12.71
C ASP A 153 23.83 6.28 12.90
N ALA A 154 23.25 7.25 13.63
CA ALA A 154 21.82 7.37 13.69
C ALA A 154 21.25 7.88 12.35
N PRO A 155 20.15 7.29 11.85
CA PRO A 155 19.51 7.78 10.64
C PRO A 155 18.85 9.15 10.88
N PHE A 156 18.94 10.04 9.89
CA PHE A 156 18.14 11.26 9.84
C PHE A 156 16.68 10.97 9.57
N ALA A 157 16.39 9.97 8.72
CA ALA A 157 15.03 9.53 8.46
C ALA A 157 14.98 8.02 8.21
N GLU A 158 13.89 7.39 8.64
CA GLU A 158 13.54 6.05 8.22
C GLU A 158 12.38 6.12 7.23
N LEU A 159 12.54 5.46 6.12
CA LEU A 159 11.57 5.42 5.03
C LEU A 159 11.06 3.99 4.86
N SER A 160 9.79 3.89 4.48
CA SER A 160 9.15 2.66 4.06
C SER A 160 9.23 2.60 2.53
N LEU A 161 9.85 1.57 1.97
CA LEU A 161 9.96 1.39 0.52
C LEU A 161 8.82 0.53 0.00
N GLY A 162 7.66 1.13 -0.21
CA GLY A 162 6.45 0.44 -0.66
C GLY A 162 5.41 0.28 0.43
N SER A 163 4.31 -0.40 0.09
CA SER A 163 3.20 -0.64 1.00
C SER A 163 3.42 -1.91 1.83
N SER A 164 2.98 -1.91 3.08
CA SER A 164 2.83 -3.14 3.84
C SER A 164 1.80 -4.04 3.14
N PHE A 165 2.01 -5.34 3.18
CA PHE A 165 1.10 -6.30 2.57
C PHE A 165 0.82 -7.46 3.51
N VAL A 166 -0.31 -8.13 3.30
CA VAL A 166 -0.59 -9.39 3.98
C VAL A 166 -0.10 -10.53 3.11
N SER A 167 0.75 -11.37 3.69
CA SER A 167 1.16 -12.64 3.10
C SER A 167 0.34 -13.76 3.72
N LEU A 168 -0.31 -14.55 2.91
CA LEU A 168 -1.01 -15.75 3.35
C LEU A 168 -0.76 -16.90 2.39
N ARG A 169 -1.04 -18.10 2.85
CA ARG A 169 -0.99 -19.31 2.03
C ARG A 169 -2.38 -19.92 1.90
N ALA A 170 -2.87 -19.95 0.67
CA ALA A 170 -4.11 -20.63 0.33
C ALA A 170 -3.86 -22.05 -0.17
N SER A 171 -4.70 -23.01 0.23
CA SER A 171 -4.71 -24.34 -0.36
C SER A 171 -5.08 -24.27 -1.85
N VAL A 172 -4.86 -25.33 -2.61
CA VAL A 172 -5.22 -25.41 -4.04
C VAL A 172 -6.69 -25.07 -4.23
N ARG A 173 -7.57 -25.67 -3.42
CA ARG A 173 -9.02 -25.48 -3.52
C ARG A 173 -9.45 -24.03 -3.26
N GLU A 174 -8.85 -23.38 -2.28
CA GLU A 174 -9.11 -21.97 -1.96
C GLU A 174 -8.54 -21.05 -3.04
N SER A 175 -7.36 -21.36 -3.56
CA SER A 175 -6.68 -20.53 -4.57
C SER A 175 -7.32 -20.57 -5.96
N ASP A 176 -8.16 -21.56 -6.27
CA ASP A 176 -8.85 -21.66 -7.56
C ASP A 176 -9.92 -20.57 -7.74
N GLN A 177 -10.36 -19.96 -6.64
CA GLN A 177 -11.37 -18.88 -6.63
C GLN A 177 -10.73 -17.48 -6.40
N ILE A 178 -9.40 -17.40 -6.34
CA ILE A 178 -8.67 -16.18 -6.01
C ILE A 178 -7.98 -15.66 -7.26
N THR A 179 -8.33 -14.43 -7.67
CA THR A 179 -7.78 -13.77 -8.85
C THR A 179 -7.05 -12.48 -8.46
N VAL A 180 -5.96 -12.16 -9.15
CA VAL A 180 -5.26 -10.88 -8.97
C VAL A 180 -6.19 -9.73 -9.35
N GLY A 181 -6.29 -8.73 -8.48
CA GLY A 181 -7.18 -7.59 -8.63
C GLY A 181 -8.50 -7.70 -7.87
N ASP A 182 -8.85 -8.89 -7.37
CA ASP A 182 -10.07 -9.06 -6.57
C ASP A 182 -9.96 -8.29 -5.24
N GLY A 183 -11.07 -7.67 -4.84
CA GLY A 183 -11.21 -7.03 -3.54
C GLY A 183 -11.40 -8.06 -2.42
N VAL A 184 -10.72 -7.86 -1.31
CA VAL A 184 -10.85 -8.66 -0.09
C VAL A 184 -11.03 -7.75 1.11
N SER A 185 -11.50 -8.32 2.23
CA SER A 185 -11.58 -7.61 3.49
C SER A 185 -10.59 -8.20 4.48
N VAL A 186 -9.74 -7.35 5.06
CA VAL A 186 -8.78 -7.74 6.09
C VAL A 186 -9.33 -7.37 7.44
N GLN A 187 -9.59 -8.38 8.28
CA GLN A 187 -10.03 -8.19 9.65
C GLN A 187 -8.82 -8.06 10.56
N VAL A 188 -8.64 -6.87 11.14
CA VAL A 188 -7.58 -6.59 12.11
C VAL A 188 -8.02 -6.95 13.54
N PRO A 189 -7.09 -7.15 14.48
CA PRO A 189 -7.43 -7.29 15.89
C PRO A 189 -8.23 -6.09 16.38
N GLY A 190 -9.38 -6.37 17.02
CA GLY A 190 -10.35 -5.34 17.38
C GLY A 190 -11.61 -5.34 16.50
N GLY A 191 -11.65 -6.18 15.45
CA GLY A 191 -12.85 -6.43 14.65
C GLY A 191 -13.10 -5.44 13.51
N VAL A 192 -12.21 -4.48 13.31
CA VAL A 192 -12.29 -3.54 12.18
C VAL A 192 -11.96 -4.28 10.89
N MET A 193 -12.76 -4.02 9.85
CA MET A 193 -12.57 -4.57 8.51
C MET A 193 -11.98 -3.49 7.61
N GLU A 194 -10.83 -3.77 7.01
CA GLU A 194 -10.19 -2.87 6.05
C GLU A 194 -10.25 -3.47 4.64
N PRO A 195 -10.68 -2.68 3.64
CA PRO A 195 -10.69 -3.13 2.26
C PRO A 195 -9.23 -3.24 1.76
N ALA A 196 -8.96 -4.29 1.00
CA ALA A 196 -7.66 -4.55 0.43
C ALA A 196 -7.81 -5.23 -0.94
N VAL A 197 -6.72 -5.32 -1.70
CA VAL A 197 -6.73 -5.88 -3.05
C VAL A 197 -5.66 -6.96 -3.17
N ILE A 198 -5.98 -8.03 -3.90
CA ILE A 198 -5.03 -9.09 -4.20
C ILE A 198 -4.03 -8.60 -5.23
N ALA A 199 -2.77 -8.40 -4.81
CA ALA A 199 -1.71 -7.89 -5.65
C ALA A 199 -1.02 -9.00 -6.47
N ALA A 200 -0.87 -10.19 -5.87
CA ALA A 200 -0.23 -11.31 -6.56
C ALA A 200 -0.71 -12.66 -6.02
N VAL A 201 -0.77 -13.65 -6.91
CA VAL A 201 -0.99 -15.06 -6.61
C VAL A 201 0.23 -15.83 -7.12
N GLY A 202 1.00 -16.41 -6.21
CA GLY A 202 2.20 -17.15 -6.51
C GLY A 202 1.93 -18.52 -7.13
N GLU A 203 2.99 -19.17 -7.58
CA GLU A 203 2.93 -20.55 -8.07
C GLU A 203 2.69 -21.54 -6.92
N PHE A 204 2.13 -22.70 -7.26
CA PHE A 204 1.92 -23.75 -6.28
C PHE A 204 3.25 -24.30 -5.75
N GLN A 205 3.35 -24.36 -4.43
CA GLN A 205 4.49 -24.94 -3.74
C GLN A 205 4.05 -26.19 -2.96
N SER A 206 4.62 -27.34 -3.30
CA SER A 206 4.33 -28.61 -2.65
C SER A 206 4.93 -28.72 -1.25
N GLN A 207 6.01 -27.96 -0.99
CA GLN A 207 6.63 -27.83 0.34
C GLN A 207 6.93 -26.34 0.57
N GLY A 208 6.58 -25.82 1.76
CA GLY A 208 6.93 -24.46 2.13
C GLY A 208 8.44 -24.31 2.30
N THR A 209 8.98 -23.15 1.90
CA THR A 209 10.40 -22.77 2.12
C THR A 209 10.77 -22.67 3.60
N ALA A 210 9.77 -22.57 4.48
CA ALA A 210 9.93 -22.67 5.93
C ALA A 210 9.29 -23.95 6.46
N ALA A 211 10.01 -24.68 7.31
CA ALA A 211 9.51 -25.91 7.91
C ALA A 211 8.15 -25.69 8.60
N GLY A 212 7.13 -26.42 8.13
CA GLY A 212 5.80 -26.42 8.74
C GLY A 212 4.69 -25.70 7.97
N ARG A 213 4.94 -25.06 6.84
CA ARG A 213 3.86 -24.48 6.01
C ARG A 213 3.21 -25.55 5.13
N PRO A 214 1.87 -25.64 5.08
CA PRO A 214 1.18 -26.61 4.24
C PRO A 214 1.40 -26.33 2.75
N PRO A 215 1.20 -27.35 1.86
CA PRO A 215 1.19 -27.13 0.41
C PRO A 215 0.14 -26.10 0.02
N GLY A 216 0.47 -25.21 -0.93
CA GLY A 216 -0.45 -24.16 -1.37
C GLY A 216 0.21 -23.09 -2.23
N LYS A 217 -0.54 -22.03 -2.55
CA LYS A 217 -0.05 -20.84 -3.24
C LYS A 217 0.11 -19.69 -2.24
N ASP A 218 1.21 -18.97 -2.36
CA ASP A 218 1.40 -17.75 -1.58
C ASP A 218 0.64 -16.59 -2.24
N ILE A 219 -0.18 -15.91 -1.46
CA ILE A 219 -0.98 -14.78 -1.92
C ILE A 219 -0.49 -13.53 -1.22
N ARG A 220 -0.29 -12.48 -2.00
CA ARG A 220 0.07 -11.16 -1.53
C ARG A 220 -1.13 -10.22 -1.68
N ILE A 221 -1.51 -9.58 -0.60
CA ILE A 221 -2.63 -8.65 -0.54
C ILE A 221 -2.08 -7.29 -0.13
N GLU A 222 -2.28 -6.28 -0.98
CA GLU A 222 -1.89 -4.91 -0.68
C GLU A 222 -2.86 -4.28 0.31
N LEU A 223 -2.30 -3.66 1.34
CA LEU A 223 -3.03 -2.87 2.31
C LEU A 223 -3.00 -1.39 1.90
N PRO A 224 -4.06 -0.63 2.19
CA PRO A 224 -4.03 0.83 2.05
C PRO A 224 -2.84 1.42 2.83
N GLN A 225 -2.23 2.48 2.30
CA GLN A 225 -1.04 3.12 2.90
C GLN A 225 -1.30 3.67 4.31
N GLU A 226 -2.55 3.98 4.63
CA GLU A 226 -2.97 4.51 5.93
C GLU A 226 -3.17 3.42 6.99
N THR A 227 -3.08 2.15 6.61
CA THR A 227 -3.34 1.02 7.51
C THR A 227 -2.23 0.89 8.55
N LYS A 228 -2.58 1.05 9.83
CA LYS A 228 -1.65 1.00 10.96
C LYS A 228 -1.50 -0.43 11.49
N LEU A 229 -1.02 -1.36 10.66
CA LEU A 229 -0.71 -2.72 11.07
C LEU A 229 0.79 -2.91 11.26
N ALA A 230 1.16 -3.56 12.35
CA ALA A 230 2.56 -3.86 12.63
C ALA A 230 3.01 -5.10 11.83
N ALA A 231 4.25 -5.09 11.35
CA ALA A 231 4.86 -6.28 10.75
C ALA A 231 4.86 -7.44 11.77
N GLY A 232 4.57 -8.65 11.29
CA GLY A 232 4.40 -9.84 12.12
C GLY A 232 3.00 -10.00 12.74
N GLN A 233 2.10 -9.05 12.56
CA GLN A 233 0.74 -9.13 13.09
C GLN A 233 -0.08 -10.13 12.27
N LEU A 234 -0.79 -11.03 12.97
CA LEU A 234 -1.72 -11.97 12.34
C LEU A 234 -3.06 -11.29 12.10
N VAL A 235 -3.59 -11.47 10.89
CA VAL A 235 -4.88 -10.94 10.43
C VAL A 235 -5.70 -12.04 9.78
N SER A 236 -7.01 -11.88 9.76
CA SER A 236 -7.90 -12.76 9.01
C SER A 236 -8.32 -12.08 7.71
N VAL A 237 -8.09 -12.73 6.58
CA VAL A 237 -8.50 -12.26 5.27
C VAL A 237 -9.78 -12.98 4.86
N LEU A 238 -10.79 -12.22 4.51
CA LEU A 238 -12.06 -12.69 4.00
C LEU A 238 -12.07 -12.51 2.48
N PHE A 239 -12.10 -13.65 1.80
CA PHE A 239 -12.28 -13.73 0.37
C PHE A 239 -13.77 -13.92 0.10
N GLY A 240 -14.35 -13.00 -0.58
CA GLY A 240 -15.73 -13.01 -1.01
C GLY A 240 -15.95 -11.68 -1.69
N SER A 241 -16.40 -11.71 -2.92
CA SER A 241 -16.83 -10.48 -3.58
C SER A 241 -17.83 -9.81 -2.64
N ALA A 242 -17.72 -8.51 -2.46
CA ALA A 242 -18.84 -7.69 -2.04
C ALA A 242 -19.93 -7.92 -3.09
N THR A 243 -20.66 -9.00 -2.91
CA THR A 243 -21.79 -9.32 -3.77
C THR A 243 -22.77 -8.20 -3.58
N GLU A 244 -23.28 -7.65 -4.67
CA GLU A 244 -24.40 -6.72 -4.62
C GLU A 244 -25.41 -7.23 -3.59
N PRO A 245 -25.96 -6.35 -2.76
CA PRO A 245 -26.94 -6.76 -1.77
C PRO A 245 -28.09 -7.48 -2.48
N VAL A 246 -28.19 -8.78 -2.25
CA VAL A 246 -29.27 -9.61 -2.78
C VAL A 246 -30.36 -9.74 -1.73
N THR A 247 -31.60 -9.78 -2.19
CA THR A 247 -32.75 -10.06 -1.30
C THR A 247 -32.55 -11.43 -0.68
N ALA A 248 -32.68 -11.51 0.64
CA ALA A 248 -32.55 -12.76 1.37
C ALA A 248 -33.71 -12.92 2.38
N VAL A 249 -34.19 -14.14 2.53
CA VAL A 249 -35.22 -14.51 3.52
C VAL A 249 -34.70 -15.61 4.45
N PRO A 250 -35.22 -15.73 5.67
CA PRO A 250 -34.91 -16.90 6.50
C PRO A 250 -35.23 -18.20 5.75
N THR A 251 -34.31 -19.17 5.75
CA THR A 251 -34.47 -20.44 5.03
C THR A 251 -35.77 -21.18 5.42
N LEU A 252 -36.20 -20.98 6.67
CA LEU A 252 -37.45 -21.55 7.17
C LEU A 252 -38.73 -20.91 6.57
N ALA A 253 -38.62 -19.77 5.89
CA ALA A 253 -39.72 -19.12 5.21
C ALA A 253 -39.99 -19.70 3.81
N ILE A 254 -39.05 -20.47 3.26
CA ILE A 254 -39.16 -21.03 1.92
C ILE A 254 -40.03 -22.27 1.96
N ARG A 255 -40.94 -22.33 1.02
CA ARG A 255 -41.86 -23.44 0.77
C ARG A 255 -41.70 -23.92 -0.65
N SER A 256 -41.99 -25.18 -0.88
CA SER A 256 -41.92 -25.81 -2.20
C SER A 256 -43.17 -26.60 -2.45
N ASP A 257 -43.69 -26.51 -3.67
CA ASP A 257 -44.78 -27.32 -4.17
C ASP A 257 -44.51 -27.76 -5.62
N VAL A 258 -45.56 -28.26 -6.32
CA VAL A 258 -45.44 -28.73 -7.71
C VAL A 258 -45.10 -27.62 -8.71
N ASP A 259 -45.37 -26.37 -8.36
CA ASP A 259 -45.16 -25.19 -9.20
C ASP A 259 -43.78 -24.50 -8.92
N GLY A 260 -43.08 -24.97 -7.89
CA GLY A 260 -41.71 -24.46 -7.55
C GLY A 260 -41.60 -23.91 -6.13
N GLU A 261 -40.50 -23.15 -5.89
CA GLU A 261 -40.23 -22.55 -4.60
C GLU A 261 -40.92 -21.20 -4.46
N TYR A 262 -41.43 -20.92 -3.27
CA TYR A 262 -42.18 -19.69 -2.97
C TYR A 262 -42.02 -19.29 -1.50
N VAL A 263 -42.32 -18.03 -1.21
CA VAL A 263 -42.52 -17.50 0.14
C VAL A 263 -43.94 -16.96 0.29
N LEU A 264 -44.43 -16.91 1.54
CA LEU A 264 -45.69 -16.24 1.84
C LEU A 264 -45.39 -14.87 2.43
N ARG A 265 -45.77 -13.81 1.68
CA ARG A 265 -45.69 -12.42 2.14
C ARG A 265 -47.02 -12.08 2.87
N ARG A 266 -46.89 -11.29 3.94
CA ARG A 266 -48.06 -10.70 4.59
C ARG A 266 -48.36 -9.36 3.92
N ASP A 267 -49.55 -9.22 3.35
CA ASP A 267 -50.03 -7.96 2.79
C ASP A 267 -50.55 -7.02 3.91
N ALA A 268 -50.70 -5.73 3.61
CA ALA A 268 -51.23 -4.69 4.50
C ALA A 268 -52.64 -4.99 5.04
N LYS A 269 -53.35 -5.98 4.47
CA LYS A 269 -54.66 -6.49 4.89
C LYS A 269 -54.57 -7.78 5.71
N GLU A 270 -53.36 -8.18 6.12
CA GLU A 270 -53.10 -9.47 6.79
C GLU A 270 -53.39 -10.73 5.95
N GLU A 271 -53.63 -10.59 4.65
CA GLU A 271 -53.75 -11.72 3.76
C GLU A 271 -52.40 -12.30 3.37
N LYS A 272 -52.38 -13.64 3.18
CA LYS A 272 -51.16 -14.36 2.80
C LYS A 272 -51.03 -14.39 1.28
N GLU A 273 -50.07 -13.70 0.73
CA GLU A 273 -49.80 -13.70 -0.70
C GLU A 273 -48.64 -14.64 -1.02
N ARG A 274 -48.81 -15.48 -2.04
CA ARG A 274 -47.79 -16.41 -2.52
C ARG A 274 -46.90 -15.71 -3.53
N ILE A 275 -45.62 -15.57 -3.22
CA ILE A 275 -44.64 -14.97 -4.08
C ILE A 275 -43.69 -16.06 -4.59
N PRO A 276 -43.60 -16.31 -5.90
CA PRO A 276 -42.64 -17.24 -6.48
C PRO A 276 -41.22 -16.68 -6.34
N ILE A 277 -40.27 -17.57 -6.08
CA ILE A 277 -38.86 -17.18 -5.88
C ILE A 277 -37.94 -18.12 -6.65
N VAL A 278 -36.76 -17.62 -7.01
CA VAL A 278 -35.64 -18.44 -7.49
C VAL A 278 -34.58 -18.44 -6.41
N VAL A 279 -34.30 -19.59 -5.85
CA VAL A 279 -33.22 -19.73 -4.85
C VAL A 279 -31.90 -19.68 -5.53
N LEU A 280 -31.07 -18.73 -5.09
CA LEU A 280 -29.73 -18.53 -5.60
C LEU A 280 -28.69 -19.30 -4.76
N ARG A 281 -28.77 -19.16 -3.43
CA ARG A 281 -27.84 -19.84 -2.48
C ARG A 281 -28.35 -19.76 -1.04
N ASN A 282 -27.90 -20.71 -0.22
CA ASN A 282 -28.22 -20.79 1.21
C ASN A 282 -26.95 -20.64 2.05
N ALA A 283 -26.97 -19.80 3.10
CA ALA A 283 -25.92 -19.80 4.12
C ALA A 283 -26.41 -19.19 5.43
N ASN A 284 -25.91 -19.70 6.54
CA ASN A 284 -26.16 -19.18 7.90
C ASN A 284 -27.65 -19.03 8.27
N GLY A 285 -28.53 -19.93 7.78
CA GLY A 285 -29.97 -19.89 8.06
C GLY A 285 -30.76 -18.87 7.21
N TRP A 286 -30.11 -18.21 6.25
CA TRP A 286 -30.73 -17.32 5.28
C TRP A 286 -30.55 -17.86 3.86
N THR A 287 -31.50 -17.59 3.02
CA THR A 287 -31.50 -17.95 1.61
C THR A 287 -31.55 -16.69 0.77
N ALA A 288 -30.52 -16.50 -0.05
CA ALA A 288 -30.48 -15.46 -1.08
C ALA A 288 -31.36 -15.91 -2.24
N LEU A 289 -32.20 -15.02 -2.73
CA LEU A 289 -33.17 -15.31 -3.78
C LEU A 289 -33.30 -14.16 -4.76
N GLU A 290 -33.83 -14.48 -5.92
CA GLU A 290 -34.26 -13.54 -6.94
C GLU A 290 -35.78 -13.58 -7.06
N SER A 291 -36.43 -12.43 -7.00
CA SER A 291 -37.87 -12.26 -7.19
C SER A 291 -38.16 -10.82 -7.59
N ASP A 292 -38.98 -10.65 -8.60
CA ASP A 292 -39.44 -9.34 -9.07
C ASP A 292 -40.50 -8.71 -8.16
N GLU A 293 -41.10 -9.51 -7.25
CA GLU A 293 -42.24 -9.12 -6.43
C GLU A 293 -41.92 -8.92 -4.95
N LEU A 294 -40.68 -9.24 -4.51
CA LEU A 294 -40.21 -9.07 -3.14
C LEU A 294 -39.32 -7.84 -3.00
N SER A 295 -39.66 -7.00 -2.03
CA SER A 295 -38.90 -5.78 -1.73
C SER A 295 -38.28 -5.83 -0.33
N LEU A 296 -37.23 -5.02 -0.14
CA LEU A 296 -36.58 -4.91 1.15
C LEU A 296 -37.57 -4.35 2.20
N GLY A 297 -37.76 -5.08 3.28
CA GLY A 297 -38.68 -4.72 4.36
C GLY A 297 -40.02 -5.48 4.32
N ASP A 298 -40.26 -6.32 3.30
CA ASP A 298 -41.44 -7.17 3.26
C ASP A 298 -41.44 -8.22 4.39
N GLU A 299 -42.59 -8.43 5.03
CA GLU A 299 -42.73 -9.43 6.07
C GLU A 299 -43.07 -10.80 5.45
N VAL A 300 -42.16 -11.78 5.66
CA VAL A 300 -42.37 -13.16 5.22
C VAL A 300 -42.70 -14.09 6.38
N LEU A 301 -43.61 -15.02 6.16
CA LEU A 301 -44.07 -15.98 7.18
C LEU A 301 -43.06 -17.13 7.32
N VAL A 302 -42.50 -17.27 8.50
CA VAL A 302 -41.49 -18.30 8.85
C VAL A 302 -42.13 -19.59 9.37
N SER A 303 -43.39 -19.53 9.84
CA SER A 303 -44.14 -20.69 10.35
C SER A 303 -45.52 -20.79 9.71
N PRO A 304 -46.12 -21.99 9.64
CA PRO A 304 -47.43 -22.21 9.01
C PRO A 304 -48.58 -21.48 9.68
#